data_3848b4074eb2a38dcc1ddee183e9a4f8
#
_entry.id   3848b4074eb2a38dcc1ddee183e9a4f8
#
_cell.length_a   1.000
_cell.length_b   1.000
_cell.length_c   1.000
_cell.angle_alpha   90.00
_cell.angle_beta   90.00
_cell.angle_gamma   90.00
#
_symmetry.space_group_name_H-M   'P 1'
#
loop_
_entity.id
_entity.type
_entity.pdbx_description
1 polymer ?
#
loop_
_entity_poly.entity_id
_entity_poly.type
_entity_poly.pdbx_seq_one_letter_code
_entity_poly.pdbx_strand_id
1 'polypeptide(L)'
;MDGIHHMHAVHPIFHATNGFLFAGALSNPHQILSRDPNSNLTPKERTQEAESDEREEMREKTPKRWVFAFAVGFFVLFSIAYSVENLNGSPKVRAVNLGGWLVVEGWIKPSLFDDIPNGDMLDGTQVLFKSVTLQKYVSAVNGGGSYVTVDKDVPSSWETFKLWRVSTTEFQFRSSSGKFLTCDSEGGSVSATAESPSTEETFYIERNRNEVHIKLLNGTYVQATSSNQLLANYQGVPGWDSNAATFEMTIAANGLHGDYQIANGYGHDKAKEVLTKHRKSFVTREDFRFLSEHGINAVRIPVGWWIAQDPSPPAPYIGGTLAALDRAFSWAQTFKIKCIIDLHAAPGSQNGMEHSASRDGSTDWPNSENILQSLNVIDFLSSRYANHPALLGIELLNEPSAPGVPLDVLVSYYWKGYQIVRKYASEAYVIFCQRIGNADPMELYKANIGDVKTVVDLHYYNLFDAFFNNLSATDNIQFVYNNRQPQVQTLNNANGPLVFIGEWVNEWSVSNGDQAAYQQYGNAQLDVYNEASFGWSYWTIKNARKHWDFEWNILNKYLLLESSSSNQIPSNCLLLMLVFGCLYLHHIL
;
A
#
# COMPACT_ATOMS: atom_id res chain seq x y z
N MET A 1 23.59 -18.94 -21.37
CA MET A 1 24.66 -18.36 -20.51
C MET A 1 24.09 -17.03 -20.07
N ASP A 2 23.41 -17.06 -18.95
CA ASP A 2 22.47 -16.02 -18.53
C ASP A 2 23.16 -15.07 -17.55
N GLY A 3 23.34 -13.84 -17.99
CA GLY A 3 23.86 -12.76 -17.16
C GLY A 3 22.76 -12.23 -16.25
N ILE A 4 22.77 -12.63 -14.99
CA ILE A 4 21.92 -12.07 -13.94
C ILE A 4 22.49 -10.70 -13.57
N HIS A 5 21.91 -9.64 -14.09
CA HIS A 5 22.13 -8.29 -13.56
C HIS A 5 21.34 -8.14 -12.25
N HIS A 6 22.06 -8.18 -11.14
CA HIS A 6 21.55 -7.72 -9.85
C HIS A 6 21.30 -6.22 -9.92
N MET A 7 20.05 -5.82 -10.08
CA MET A 7 19.62 -4.46 -9.76
C MET A 7 19.55 -4.34 -8.22
N HIS A 8 20.55 -3.74 -7.63
CA HIS A 8 20.49 -3.24 -6.27
C HIS A 8 19.57 -2.00 -6.26
N ALA A 9 18.35 -2.18 -5.79
CA ALA A 9 17.56 -1.06 -5.33
C ALA A 9 18.26 -0.52 -4.08
N VAL A 10 18.88 0.66 -4.18
CA VAL A 10 19.44 1.36 -3.02
C VAL A 10 18.27 2.00 -2.29
N HIS A 11 17.67 1.26 -1.36
CA HIS A 11 16.85 1.87 -0.32
C HIS A 11 17.79 2.49 0.74
N PRO A 12 17.45 3.63 1.31
CA PRO A 12 18.22 4.18 2.41
C PRO A 12 18.24 3.18 3.57
N ILE A 13 19.44 2.84 4.01
CA ILE A 13 19.71 1.95 5.13
C ILE A 13 19.19 2.64 6.39
N PHE A 14 18.08 2.14 6.95
CA PHE A 14 17.69 2.45 8.30
C PHE A 14 18.13 1.32 9.23
N HIS A 15 19.12 1.59 10.04
CA HIS A 15 19.50 0.72 11.16
C HIS A 15 18.39 0.75 12.22
N ALA A 16 17.67 -0.34 12.36
CA ALA A 16 16.83 -0.60 13.53
C ALA A 16 17.58 -1.56 14.46
N THR A 17 18.35 -1.00 15.38
CA THR A 17 18.75 -1.71 16.60
C THR A 17 17.80 -1.26 17.71
N ASN A 18 16.96 -2.19 18.20
CA ASN A 18 16.74 -2.41 19.64
C ASN A 18 15.60 -3.40 19.86
N GLY A 19 15.98 -4.56 20.37
CA GLY A 19 15.06 -5.52 20.96
C GLY A 19 14.53 -4.98 22.28
N PHE A 20 13.24 -4.98 22.48
CA PHE A 20 12.63 -4.79 23.77
C PHE A 20 12.22 -6.13 24.36
N LEU A 21 12.95 -6.53 25.39
CA LEU A 21 12.57 -7.54 26.36
C LEU A 21 11.48 -6.95 27.27
N PHE A 22 10.31 -7.56 27.30
CA PHE A 22 9.34 -7.32 28.37
C PHE A 22 9.60 -8.26 29.52
N ALA A 23 10.05 -7.71 30.62
CA ALA A 23 10.01 -8.36 31.95
C ALA A 23 8.77 -7.88 32.67
N GLY A 24 7.97 -8.85 33.12
CA GLY A 24 6.78 -8.59 33.91
C GLY A 24 7.09 -8.17 35.35
N ALA A 25 6.16 -7.45 35.93
CA ALA A 25 6.03 -7.39 37.40
C ALA A 25 4.55 -7.28 37.75
N LEU A 26 4.13 -8.29 38.48
CA LEU A 26 2.90 -8.38 39.24
C LEU A 26 2.94 -7.45 40.46
N SER A 27 1.84 -6.80 40.79
CA SER A 27 1.47 -6.53 42.17
C SER A 27 0.01 -6.15 42.34
N ASN A 28 -0.76 -7.05 42.97
CA ASN A 28 -1.95 -6.72 43.77
C ASN A 28 -1.47 -6.14 45.12
N PRO A 29 -2.22 -5.37 45.92
CA PRO A 29 -3.18 -5.97 46.82
C PRO A 29 -4.37 -5.09 47.35
N HIS A 30 -5.19 -5.80 48.13
CA HIS A 30 -6.09 -5.41 49.26
C HIS A 30 -7.47 -4.87 48.92
N GLN A 31 -8.49 -5.69 49.14
CA GLN A 31 -9.27 -6.00 50.37
C GLN A 31 -9.66 -4.79 51.22
N ILE A 32 -10.98 -4.59 51.42
CA ILE A 32 -11.58 -4.37 52.73
C ILE A 32 -13.10 -4.74 52.67
N LEU A 33 -13.46 -5.47 53.72
CA LEU A 33 -14.71 -6.04 54.16
C LEU A 33 -15.73 -4.99 54.69
N SER A 34 -17.05 -5.34 54.69
CA SER A 34 -17.93 -5.36 55.86
C SER A 34 -19.36 -5.72 55.42
N ARG A 35 -19.84 -6.88 55.85
CA ARG A 35 -20.75 -7.22 56.96
C ARG A 35 -22.16 -6.70 56.85
N ASP A 36 -23.02 -7.64 56.59
CA ASP A 36 -24.27 -8.19 57.23
C ASP A 36 -24.92 -7.34 58.38
N PRO A 37 -26.17 -7.56 58.87
CA PRO A 37 -26.94 -8.81 58.90
C PRO A 37 -28.50 -8.69 58.94
N ASN A 38 -29.13 -9.87 59.08
CA ASN A 38 -30.40 -10.24 59.70
C ASN A 38 -31.68 -10.14 58.90
N SER A 39 -32.61 -11.05 58.96
CA SER A 39 -32.87 -12.29 59.76
C SER A 39 -34.19 -12.90 59.32
N ASN A 40 -34.25 -14.22 59.37
CA ASN A 40 -35.29 -15.10 59.89
C ASN A 40 -36.74 -15.00 59.38
N LEU A 41 -37.30 -16.07 58.88
CA LEU A 41 -38.16 -17.03 59.61
C LEU A 41 -38.74 -18.09 58.67
N THR A 42 -38.56 -19.35 59.08
CA THR A 42 -39.29 -20.56 58.70
C THR A 42 -40.55 -20.73 59.59
N PRO A 43 -41.26 -21.84 59.55
CA PRO A 43 -41.74 -22.78 58.54
C PRO A 43 -43.21 -23.23 58.74
N LYS A 44 -43.62 -24.27 57.98
CA LYS A 44 -44.61 -25.30 58.34
C LYS A 44 -46.11 -25.15 57.94
N GLU A 45 -46.46 -26.21 57.23
CA GLU A 45 -47.59 -27.14 57.43
C GLU A 45 -48.93 -26.84 56.84
N ARG A 46 -49.36 -27.83 56.08
CA ARG A 46 -50.66 -28.58 56.06
C ARG A 46 -51.24 -28.57 54.65
N THR A 47 -51.78 -29.58 54.11
CA THR A 47 -52.03 -31.02 54.36
C THR A 47 -52.66 -31.56 53.11
N GLN A 48 -52.48 -32.86 52.96
CA GLN A 48 -53.17 -33.76 52.08
C GLN A 48 -54.66 -33.50 52.01
N GLU A 49 -55.22 -33.63 50.81
CA GLU A 49 -56.49 -34.37 50.45
C GLU A 49 -56.98 -33.84 49.10
N ALA A 50 -56.89 -34.64 48.09
CA ALA A 50 -57.84 -34.93 47.01
C ALA A 50 -57.11 -35.68 45.85
N GLU A 51 -56.80 -36.94 46.04
CA GLU A 51 -56.69 -37.91 44.96
C GLU A 51 -58.10 -38.48 44.68
N SER A 52 -58.37 -38.64 43.39
CA SER A 52 -59.48 -39.30 42.74
C SER A 52 -60.45 -38.36 42.04
N ASP A 53 -60.23 -38.12 40.76
CA ASP A 53 -61.20 -38.05 39.68
C ASP A 53 -60.74 -37.39 38.39
N GLU A 54 -59.50 -37.66 37.95
CA GLU A 54 -59.00 -37.18 36.63
C GLU A 54 -58.19 -38.22 35.84
N ARG A 55 -58.64 -39.47 35.78
CA ARG A 55 -57.93 -40.52 35.00
C ARG A 55 -58.62 -40.96 33.70
N GLU A 56 -59.61 -40.31 33.21
CA GLU A 56 -60.30 -40.80 31.98
C GLU A 56 -60.43 -39.78 30.82
N GLU A 57 -59.94 -38.54 30.94
CA GLU A 57 -60.00 -37.55 29.84
C GLU A 57 -58.69 -37.18 29.16
N MET A 58 -57.59 -37.91 29.41
CA MET A 58 -56.23 -37.60 28.87
C MET A 58 -55.73 -38.61 27.82
N ARG A 59 -56.60 -39.20 27.01
CA ARG A 59 -56.14 -40.17 26.00
C ARG A 59 -56.30 -39.82 24.52
N GLU A 60 -56.79 -38.62 24.18
CA GLU A 60 -57.06 -38.28 22.78
C GLU A 60 -56.50 -36.94 22.25
N LYS A 61 -55.72 -36.13 23.04
CA LYS A 61 -55.26 -34.81 22.59
C LYS A 61 -53.74 -34.61 22.56
N THR A 62 -52.96 -35.64 22.73
CA THR A 62 -51.50 -35.51 22.92
C THR A 62 -50.62 -35.44 21.66
N PRO A 63 -50.92 -35.93 20.45
CA PRO A 63 -49.95 -35.80 19.35
C PRO A 63 -49.92 -34.43 18.69
N LYS A 64 -51.02 -33.68 18.66
CA LYS A 64 -51.02 -32.36 17.95
C LYS A 64 -50.35 -31.21 18.71
N ARG A 65 -50.39 -31.22 20.02
CA ARG A 65 -49.74 -30.20 20.84
C ARG A 65 -48.22 -30.30 20.85
N TRP A 66 -47.71 -31.51 20.83
CA TRP A 66 -46.23 -31.71 20.77
C TRP A 66 -45.66 -31.38 19.41
N VAL A 67 -46.34 -31.68 18.30
CA VAL A 67 -45.91 -31.31 16.93
C VAL A 67 -45.88 -29.79 16.79
N PHE A 68 -46.88 -29.08 17.38
CA PHE A 68 -46.86 -27.60 17.34
C PHE A 68 -45.77 -26.99 18.23
N ALA A 69 -45.54 -27.55 19.42
CA ALA A 69 -44.44 -27.11 20.29
C ALA A 69 -43.05 -27.37 19.67
N PHE A 70 -42.87 -28.53 18.97
CA PHE A 70 -41.67 -28.82 18.23
C PHE A 70 -41.48 -27.92 17.01
N ALA A 71 -42.52 -27.65 16.25
CA ALA A 71 -42.46 -26.71 15.13
C ALA A 71 -42.13 -25.27 15.59
N VAL A 72 -42.71 -24.80 16.67
CA VAL A 72 -42.41 -23.49 17.26
C VAL A 72 -41.00 -23.47 17.85
N GLY A 73 -40.57 -24.52 18.56
CA GLY A 73 -39.20 -24.69 19.06
C GLY A 73 -38.17 -24.73 17.94
N PHE A 74 -38.45 -25.44 16.85
CA PHE A 74 -37.59 -25.49 15.67
C PHE A 74 -37.52 -24.13 14.95
N PHE A 75 -38.66 -23.44 14.83
CA PHE A 75 -38.70 -22.08 14.27
C PHE A 75 -37.97 -21.06 15.16
N VAL A 76 -38.08 -21.16 16.47
CA VAL A 76 -37.32 -20.31 17.41
C VAL A 76 -35.85 -20.62 17.39
N LEU A 77 -35.45 -21.90 17.36
CA LEU A 77 -34.04 -22.30 17.23
C LEU A 77 -33.47 -21.95 15.85
N PHE A 78 -34.28 -22.06 14.79
CA PHE A 78 -33.87 -21.64 13.43
C PHE A 78 -33.79 -20.12 13.35
N SER A 79 -34.67 -19.39 13.99
CA SER A 79 -34.63 -17.91 14.09
C SER A 79 -33.46 -17.45 14.95
N ILE A 80 -33.13 -18.16 16.02
CA ILE A 80 -31.95 -17.87 16.86
C ILE A 80 -30.66 -18.23 16.09
N ALA A 81 -30.61 -19.37 15.41
CA ALA A 81 -29.48 -19.73 14.54
C ALA A 81 -29.30 -18.74 13.40
N TYR A 82 -30.39 -18.34 12.74
CA TYR A 82 -30.39 -17.31 11.69
C TYR A 82 -30.03 -15.92 12.24
N SER A 83 -30.42 -15.60 13.47
CA SER A 83 -30.04 -14.35 14.16
C SER A 83 -28.60 -14.40 14.64
N VAL A 84 -28.09 -15.55 15.04
CA VAL A 84 -26.66 -15.75 15.41
C VAL A 84 -25.76 -15.74 14.17
N GLU A 85 -26.21 -16.27 13.01
CA GLU A 85 -25.50 -16.08 11.73
C GLU A 85 -25.52 -14.60 11.29
N ASN A 86 -26.58 -13.87 11.56
CA ASN A 86 -26.65 -12.41 11.28
C ASN A 86 -25.99 -11.54 12.36
N LEU A 87 -25.63 -12.09 13.51
CA LEU A 87 -24.79 -11.43 14.54
C LEU A 87 -23.28 -11.71 14.32
N ASN A 88 -22.92 -12.73 13.55
CA ASN A 88 -21.57 -12.93 13.08
C ASN A 88 -21.41 -12.19 11.75
N GLY A 89 -21.01 -10.96 11.84
CA GLY A 89 -20.57 -9.94 10.89
C GLY A 89 -20.54 -10.30 9.39
N SER A 90 -20.70 -9.28 8.56
CA SER A 90 -20.41 -9.34 7.12
C SER A 90 -19.17 -10.18 6.85
N PRO A 91 -19.15 -11.01 5.80
CA PRO A 91 -17.98 -11.85 5.51
C PRO A 91 -16.73 -10.99 5.42
N LYS A 92 -15.65 -11.42 6.08
CA LYS A 92 -14.36 -10.71 6.05
C LYS A 92 -13.92 -10.47 4.62
N VAL A 93 -13.23 -9.37 4.42
CA VAL A 93 -12.68 -8.98 3.12
C VAL A 93 -11.57 -9.95 2.74
N ARG A 94 -11.70 -10.54 1.56
CA ARG A 94 -10.66 -11.28 0.84
C ARG A 94 -10.44 -10.56 -0.47
N ALA A 95 -9.41 -9.74 -0.53
CA ALA A 95 -9.20 -8.85 -1.65
C ALA A 95 -7.91 -9.12 -2.41
N VAL A 96 -7.83 -8.54 -3.60
CA VAL A 96 -6.60 -8.44 -4.40
C VAL A 96 -6.43 -6.99 -4.82
N ASN A 97 -5.21 -6.50 -4.73
CA ASN A 97 -4.82 -5.17 -5.22
C ASN A 97 -4.73 -5.16 -6.74
N LEU A 98 -5.21 -4.10 -7.37
CA LEU A 98 -5.04 -3.85 -8.82
C LEU A 98 -3.85 -2.92 -9.06
N GLY A 99 -2.69 -3.24 -8.45
CA GLY A 99 -1.45 -2.47 -8.55
C GLY A 99 -0.89 -2.41 -9.96
N GLY A 100 -0.16 -1.35 -10.27
CA GLY A 100 0.45 -1.13 -11.59
C GLY A 100 -0.54 -0.82 -12.71
N TRP A 101 -1.84 -0.64 -12.42
CA TRP A 101 -2.89 -0.40 -13.43
C TRP A 101 -3.25 1.07 -13.62
N LEU A 102 -3.84 1.73 -12.59
CA LEU A 102 -4.23 3.15 -12.65
C LEU A 102 -3.16 4.06 -12.04
N VAL A 103 -2.29 3.49 -11.23
CA VAL A 103 -0.99 4.02 -10.83
C VAL A 103 0.06 3.06 -11.36
N VAL A 104 1.01 3.57 -12.16
CA VAL A 104 2.03 2.76 -12.82
C VAL A 104 3.19 2.50 -11.87
N GLU A 105 3.65 1.26 -11.89
CA GLU A 105 4.87 0.81 -11.22
C GLU A 105 5.69 -0.02 -12.21
N GLY A 106 6.87 0.49 -12.58
CA GLY A 106 7.67 -0.12 -13.64
C GLY A 106 8.11 -1.55 -13.35
N TRP A 107 8.35 -1.90 -12.09
CA TRP A 107 8.72 -3.26 -11.70
C TRP A 107 7.56 -4.27 -11.84
N ILE A 108 6.29 -3.79 -11.83
CA ILE A 108 5.11 -4.63 -12.11
C ILE A 108 4.99 -4.87 -13.62
N LYS A 109 5.22 -3.84 -14.44
CA LYS A 109 5.13 -3.90 -15.90
C LYS A 109 6.29 -3.17 -16.57
N PRO A 110 7.54 -3.71 -16.54
CA PRO A 110 8.73 -3.04 -17.06
C PRO A 110 8.62 -2.62 -18.53
N SER A 111 7.95 -3.43 -19.36
CA SER A 111 7.79 -3.15 -20.79
C SER A 111 7.02 -1.87 -21.14
N LEU A 112 6.48 -1.17 -20.16
CA LEU A 112 5.90 0.16 -20.38
C LEU A 112 6.97 1.24 -20.62
N PHE A 113 8.22 0.98 -20.25
CA PHE A 113 9.32 1.95 -20.29
C PHE A 113 10.34 1.67 -21.40
N ASP A 114 10.24 0.52 -22.10
CA ASP A 114 11.27 0.05 -23.06
C ASP A 114 11.55 1.02 -24.22
N ASP A 115 10.53 1.74 -24.69
CA ASP A 115 10.63 2.62 -25.86
C ASP A 115 10.82 4.10 -25.51
N ILE A 116 11.11 4.44 -24.24
CA ILE A 116 11.35 5.84 -23.86
C ILE A 116 12.71 6.31 -24.37
N PRO A 117 12.77 7.35 -25.21
CA PRO A 117 14.06 7.88 -25.71
C PRO A 117 14.94 8.37 -24.53
N ASN A 118 16.21 7.98 -24.48
CA ASN A 118 17.10 8.23 -23.35
C ASN A 118 16.44 7.82 -22.00
N GLY A 119 15.90 6.58 -21.95
CA GLY A 119 15.19 6.04 -20.79
C GLY A 119 16.07 5.81 -19.56
N ASP A 120 17.40 5.93 -19.70
CA ASP A 120 18.38 5.96 -18.60
C ASP A 120 18.46 7.34 -17.91
N MET A 121 17.82 8.38 -18.47
CA MET A 121 17.80 9.75 -17.96
C MET A 121 16.36 10.22 -17.70
N LEU A 122 15.64 9.49 -16.87
CA LEU A 122 14.30 9.86 -16.42
C LEU A 122 14.36 10.77 -15.17
N ASP A 123 13.24 11.43 -14.87
CA ASP A 123 13.13 12.22 -13.62
C ASP A 123 13.48 11.38 -12.41
N GLY A 124 14.29 11.95 -11.51
CA GLY A 124 14.77 11.29 -10.30
C GLY A 124 16.04 10.46 -10.47
N THR A 125 16.53 10.25 -11.70
CA THR A 125 17.85 9.64 -11.92
C THR A 125 18.92 10.46 -11.20
N GLN A 126 19.76 9.79 -10.41
CA GLN A 126 20.86 10.42 -9.70
C GLN A 126 22.13 10.33 -10.51
N VAL A 127 22.74 11.46 -10.79
CA VAL A 127 23.93 11.56 -11.63
C VAL A 127 25.09 12.21 -10.90
N LEU A 128 26.31 11.78 -11.25
CA LEU A 128 27.57 12.35 -10.84
C LEU A 128 28.27 12.88 -12.09
N PHE A 129 28.93 14.02 -11.97
CA PHE A 129 29.78 14.59 -13.02
C PHE A 129 31.23 14.69 -12.54
N LYS A 130 32.16 14.09 -13.28
CA LYS A 130 33.60 14.14 -12.99
C LYS A 130 34.33 14.81 -14.11
N SER A 131 35.06 15.89 -13.84
CA SER A 131 35.88 16.57 -14.86
C SER A 131 36.97 15.62 -15.43
N VAL A 132 37.04 15.48 -16.74
CA VAL A 132 38.07 14.64 -17.36
C VAL A 132 39.50 15.23 -17.21
N THR A 133 39.62 16.55 -17.07
CA THR A 133 40.91 17.24 -16.92
C THR A 133 41.41 17.28 -15.48
N LEU A 134 40.49 17.52 -14.51
CA LEU A 134 40.84 17.65 -13.09
C LEU A 134 40.76 16.32 -12.33
N GLN A 135 40.08 15.32 -12.89
CA GLN A 135 39.78 14.06 -12.23
C GLN A 135 39.08 14.23 -10.88
N LYS A 136 38.29 15.30 -10.75
CA LYS A 136 37.50 15.68 -9.55
C LYS A 136 36.03 15.75 -9.88
N TYR A 137 35.18 15.51 -8.86
CA TYR A 137 33.75 15.57 -8.99
C TYR A 137 33.21 17.01 -8.80
N VAL A 138 32.16 17.30 -9.55
CA VAL A 138 31.33 18.50 -9.38
C VAL A 138 30.57 18.40 -8.07
N SER A 139 30.65 19.44 -7.22
CA SER A 139 30.11 19.46 -5.86
C SER A 139 29.30 20.72 -5.61
N ALA A 140 28.04 20.56 -5.19
CA ALA A 140 27.25 21.66 -4.65
C ALA A 140 27.66 21.89 -3.18
N VAL A 141 28.40 22.96 -2.91
CA VAL A 141 28.93 23.23 -1.56
C VAL A 141 27.81 23.26 -0.52
N ASN A 142 27.98 22.52 0.59
CA ASN A 142 26.99 22.33 1.64
C ASN A 142 25.66 21.68 1.16
N GLY A 143 25.72 20.97 0.04
CA GLY A 143 24.54 20.36 -0.59
C GLY A 143 23.69 21.33 -1.40
N GLY A 144 24.06 22.62 -1.45
CA GLY A 144 23.36 23.69 -2.16
C GLY A 144 23.22 24.97 -1.31
N GLY A 145 22.62 26.01 -1.88
CA GLY A 145 22.55 27.34 -1.30
C GLY A 145 23.79 28.20 -1.54
N SER A 146 24.75 27.73 -2.36
CA SER A 146 26.02 28.39 -2.62
C SER A 146 26.55 28.02 -4.02
N TYR A 147 27.80 28.39 -4.28
CA TYR A 147 28.52 28.06 -5.53
C TYR A 147 28.82 26.57 -5.66
N VAL A 148 29.16 26.16 -6.87
CA VAL A 148 29.55 24.80 -7.22
C VAL A 148 31.06 24.75 -7.49
N THR A 149 31.72 23.71 -6.97
CA THR A 149 33.15 23.47 -7.12
C THR A 149 33.43 22.18 -7.89
N VAL A 150 34.70 21.98 -8.30
CA VAL A 150 35.16 20.73 -8.90
C VAL A 150 36.45 20.29 -8.17
N ASP A 151 36.29 19.91 -6.89
CA ASP A 151 37.40 19.70 -5.97
C ASP A 151 37.37 18.37 -5.18
N LYS A 152 36.35 17.53 -5.34
CA LYS A 152 36.21 16.30 -4.58
C LYS A 152 36.81 15.09 -5.29
N ASP A 153 37.55 14.27 -4.55
CA ASP A 153 38.11 13.00 -5.04
C ASP A 153 37.10 11.86 -4.97
N VAL A 154 36.18 11.92 -4.00
CA VAL A 154 35.17 10.88 -3.75
C VAL A 154 33.81 11.55 -3.67
N PRO A 155 32.81 11.02 -4.41
CA PRO A 155 31.47 11.60 -4.38
C PRO A 155 30.71 11.20 -3.11
N SER A 156 29.84 12.12 -2.67
CA SER A 156 28.88 11.96 -1.58
C SER A 156 27.52 12.55 -1.98
N SER A 157 26.68 12.89 -1.05
CA SER A 157 25.40 13.55 -1.31
C SER A 157 25.53 14.93 -1.97
N TRP A 158 26.65 15.66 -1.77
CA TRP A 158 26.85 16.98 -2.37
C TRP A 158 27.28 16.92 -3.84
N GLU A 159 27.81 15.80 -4.28
CA GLU A 159 28.22 15.51 -5.65
C GLU A 159 27.12 14.82 -6.45
N THR A 160 26.04 14.37 -5.77
CA THR A 160 24.92 13.68 -6.38
C THR A 160 23.80 14.65 -6.72
N PHE A 161 23.44 14.73 -8.01
CA PHE A 161 22.38 15.57 -8.51
C PHE A 161 21.20 14.72 -8.97
N LYS A 162 19.98 15.10 -8.56
CA LYS A 162 18.75 14.51 -9.08
C LYS A 162 18.38 15.19 -10.40
N LEU A 163 18.16 14.40 -11.42
CA LEU A 163 17.81 14.87 -12.75
C LEU A 163 16.32 15.17 -12.83
N TRP A 164 15.97 16.33 -13.36
CA TRP A 164 14.64 16.69 -13.82
C TRP A 164 14.66 16.83 -15.33
N ARG A 165 13.90 15.98 -16.01
CA ARG A 165 13.84 15.94 -17.47
C ARG A 165 12.87 16.99 -17.99
N VAL A 166 13.33 17.86 -18.90
CA VAL A 166 12.53 18.87 -19.62
C VAL A 166 12.17 18.33 -21.02
N SER A 167 13.13 17.72 -21.67
CA SER A 167 12.95 17.05 -22.97
C SER A 167 13.90 15.84 -23.09
N THR A 168 14.05 15.29 -24.28
CA THR A 168 15.00 14.18 -24.53
C THR A 168 16.47 14.57 -24.34
N THR A 169 16.80 15.88 -24.41
CA THR A 169 18.17 16.41 -24.34
C THR A 169 18.33 17.56 -23.36
N GLU A 170 17.24 18.06 -22.79
CA GLU A 170 17.24 19.19 -21.86
C GLU A 170 16.91 18.71 -20.46
N PHE A 171 17.69 19.14 -19.49
CA PHE A 171 17.60 18.68 -18.10
C PHE A 171 17.87 19.81 -17.11
N GLN A 172 17.32 19.65 -15.92
CA GLN A 172 17.58 20.47 -14.75
C GLN A 172 18.17 19.57 -13.67
N PHE A 173 19.04 20.10 -12.83
CA PHE A 173 19.75 19.32 -11.83
C PHE A 173 19.46 19.86 -10.45
N ARG A 174 18.85 19.02 -9.61
CA ARG A 174 18.50 19.35 -8.24
C ARG A 174 19.53 18.79 -7.27
N SER A 175 20.07 19.63 -6.41
CA SER A 175 21.06 19.28 -5.38
C SER A 175 20.41 18.59 -4.17
N SER A 176 21.21 18.07 -3.25
CA SER A 176 20.73 17.37 -2.05
C SER A 176 19.96 18.28 -1.07
N SER A 177 20.19 19.60 -1.09
CA SER A 177 19.38 20.56 -0.31
C SER A 177 18.08 20.99 -1.01
N GLY A 178 17.78 20.44 -2.19
CA GLY A 178 16.60 20.77 -2.97
C GLY A 178 16.73 21.97 -3.90
N LYS A 179 17.89 22.63 -3.94
CA LYS A 179 18.16 23.74 -4.85
C LYS A 179 18.55 23.26 -6.24
N PHE A 180 18.33 24.11 -7.25
CA PHE A 180 18.71 23.79 -8.63
C PHE A 180 20.03 24.43 -9.00
N LEU A 181 20.79 23.73 -9.87
CA LEU A 181 21.93 24.33 -10.55
C LEU A 181 21.42 25.46 -11.43
N THR A 182 22.04 26.63 -11.31
CA THR A 182 21.72 27.83 -12.08
C THR A 182 22.98 28.51 -12.58
N CYS A 183 22.85 29.23 -13.68
CA CYS A 183 23.91 30.03 -14.23
C CYS A 183 23.32 31.32 -14.81
N ASP A 184 23.98 32.45 -14.53
CA ASP A 184 23.56 33.67 -15.17
C ASP A 184 23.76 33.66 -16.70
N SER A 185 22.96 34.42 -17.41
CA SER A 185 22.97 34.48 -18.88
C SER A 185 24.29 35.02 -19.48
N GLU A 186 25.16 35.61 -18.67
CA GLU A 186 26.45 36.17 -19.08
C GLU A 186 27.62 35.20 -18.97
N GLY A 187 27.36 33.94 -18.53
CA GLY A 187 28.36 32.88 -18.49
C GLY A 187 29.26 32.90 -17.26
N GLY A 188 28.71 33.30 -16.14
CA GLY A 188 29.41 33.35 -14.85
C GLY A 188 29.60 32.00 -14.18
N SER A 189 29.81 32.04 -12.88
CA SER A 189 29.94 30.85 -12.06
C SER A 189 28.63 30.09 -11.96
N VAL A 190 28.70 28.75 -12.04
CA VAL A 190 27.55 27.88 -11.74
C VAL A 190 27.35 27.82 -10.24
N SER A 191 26.13 28.01 -9.80
CA SER A 191 25.73 27.89 -8.40
C SER A 191 24.57 26.91 -8.24
N ALA A 192 24.26 26.50 -7.00
CA ALA A 192 23.12 25.65 -6.65
C ALA A 192 22.19 26.44 -5.72
N THR A 193 21.61 27.53 -6.20
CA THR A 193 20.89 28.52 -5.37
C THR A 193 19.42 28.73 -5.73
N ALA A 194 18.99 28.31 -6.92
CA ALA A 194 17.61 28.52 -7.37
C ALA A 194 16.63 27.62 -6.59
N GLU A 195 15.54 28.22 -6.11
CA GLU A 195 14.47 27.52 -5.37
C GLU A 195 13.58 26.69 -6.32
N SER A 196 13.34 27.21 -7.50
CA SER A 196 12.54 26.57 -8.54
C SER A 196 13.23 26.74 -9.90
N PRO A 197 13.10 25.75 -10.78
CA PRO A 197 13.79 25.78 -12.06
C PRO A 197 13.04 26.62 -13.10
N SER A 198 13.83 27.31 -13.94
CA SER A 198 13.41 28.09 -15.09
C SER A 198 14.25 27.76 -16.31
N THR A 199 14.30 28.68 -17.28
CA THR A 199 15.20 28.57 -18.44
C THR A 199 16.69 28.69 -18.05
N GLU A 200 17.02 29.43 -16.99
CA GLU A 200 18.39 29.61 -16.51
C GLU A 200 18.93 28.36 -15.79
N GLU A 201 18.06 27.50 -15.31
CA GLU A 201 18.37 26.21 -14.69
C GLU A 201 18.31 25.05 -15.68
N THR A 202 18.05 25.32 -16.98
CA THR A 202 17.91 24.27 -18.02
C THR A 202 19.19 24.14 -18.84
N PHE A 203 19.72 22.93 -18.89
CA PHE A 203 20.96 22.58 -19.58
C PHE A 203 20.71 21.54 -20.66
N TYR A 204 21.39 21.67 -21.81
CA TYR A 204 21.49 20.64 -22.81
C TYR A 204 22.61 19.66 -22.46
N ILE A 205 22.36 18.37 -22.57
CA ILE A 205 23.36 17.32 -22.39
C ILE A 205 23.65 16.69 -23.75
N GLU A 206 24.86 16.94 -24.26
CA GLU A 206 25.41 16.24 -25.41
C GLU A 206 26.21 15.03 -24.89
N ARG A 207 26.02 13.84 -25.48
CA ARG A 207 26.62 12.58 -24.99
C ARG A 207 27.50 11.94 -26.02
N ASN A 208 28.64 11.45 -25.54
CA ASN A 208 29.51 10.51 -26.24
C ASN A 208 29.92 9.38 -25.28
N ARG A 209 29.18 8.27 -25.29
CA ARG A 209 29.28 7.18 -24.32
C ARG A 209 29.00 7.67 -22.90
N ASN A 210 30.03 7.62 -22.00
CA ASN A 210 29.95 8.15 -20.63
C ASN A 210 30.43 9.60 -20.50
N GLU A 211 30.99 10.19 -21.55
CA GLU A 211 31.37 11.59 -21.59
C GLU A 211 30.18 12.48 -21.98
N VAL A 212 30.10 13.64 -21.36
CA VAL A 212 29.05 14.63 -21.62
C VAL A 212 29.65 16.02 -21.74
N HIS A 213 29.02 16.84 -22.59
CA HIS A 213 29.10 18.28 -22.56
C HIS A 213 27.80 18.86 -21.97
N ILE A 214 27.92 19.80 -21.07
CA ILE A 214 26.82 20.52 -20.44
C ILE A 214 26.74 21.90 -21.07
N LYS A 215 25.69 22.17 -21.83
CA LYS A 215 25.55 23.36 -22.65
C LYS A 215 24.36 24.18 -22.18
N LEU A 216 24.52 25.50 -22.14
CA LEU A 216 23.47 26.46 -21.84
C LEU A 216 22.62 26.79 -23.09
N LEU A 217 21.44 27.37 -22.86
CA LEU A 217 20.56 27.83 -23.95
C LEU A 217 21.21 28.90 -24.86
N ASN A 218 22.13 29.72 -24.32
CA ASN A 218 22.88 30.72 -25.08
C ASN A 218 23.99 30.13 -25.97
N GLY A 219 24.21 28.81 -25.91
CA GLY A 219 25.19 28.09 -26.71
C GLY A 219 26.58 27.95 -26.07
N THR A 220 26.83 28.53 -24.92
CA THR A 220 28.08 28.32 -24.16
C THR A 220 28.07 27.00 -23.40
N TYR A 221 29.27 26.48 -23.10
CA TYR A 221 29.41 25.23 -22.35
C TYR A 221 29.95 25.46 -20.94
N VAL A 222 29.54 24.60 -20.03
CA VAL A 222 30.09 24.52 -18.67
C VAL A 222 31.48 23.90 -18.73
N GLN A 223 32.47 24.49 -18.03
CA GLN A 223 33.85 24.00 -17.93
C GLN A 223 34.34 23.98 -16.48
N ALA A 224 35.26 23.05 -16.21
CA ALA A 224 36.04 23.00 -14.98
C ALA A 224 37.34 23.75 -15.15
N THR A 225 37.61 24.75 -14.29
CA THR A 225 38.86 25.53 -14.37
C THR A 225 39.94 24.95 -13.47
N SER A 226 41.21 25.29 -13.75
CA SER A 226 42.34 24.89 -12.89
C SER A 226 42.27 25.41 -11.45
N SER A 227 41.43 26.40 -11.17
CA SER A 227 41.12 26.90 -9.83
C SER A 227 39.97 26.16 -9.17
N ASN A 228 39.57 25.00 -9.67
CA ASN A 228 38.45 24.16 -9.18
C ASN A 228 37.06 24.84 -9.22
N GLN A 229 36.87 25.83 -10.07
CA GLN A 229 35.60 26.51 -10.29
C GLN A 229 34.86 25.87 -11.46
N LEU A 230 33.55 25.85 -11.39
CA LEU A 230 32.65 25.49 -12.49
C LEU A 230 32.10 26.79 -13.12
N LEU A 231 32.50 27.07 -14.37
CA LEU A 231 32.08 28.25 -15.12
C LEU A 231 31.34 27.88 -16.39
N ALA A 232 30.34 28.67 -16.77
CA ALA A 232 29.53 28.46 -17.97
C ALA A 232 29.96 29.40 -19.12
N ASN A 233 31.23 29.49 -19.42
CA ASN A 233 31.78 30.45 -20.34
C ASN A 233 32.72 29.88 -21.42
N TYR A 234 32.75 28.53 -21.61
CA TYR A 234 33.51 27.93 -22.67
C TYR A 234 32.87 28.20 -24.03
N GLN A 235 33.63 28.77 -24.95
CA GLN A 235 33.18 29.17 -26.27
C GLN A 235 33.59 28.16 -27.34
N GLY A 236 32.76 28.00 -28.36
CA GLY A 236 32.99 27.05 -29.44
C GLY A 236 32.56 25.65 -29.07
N VAL A 237 32.80 24.67 -29.96
CA VAL A 237 32.47 23.26 -29.74
C VAL A 237 33.61 22.60 -29.02
N PRO A 238 33.43 22.07 -27.80
CA PRO A 238 34.51 21.39 -27.09
C PRO A 238 34.84 20.06 -27.78
N GLY A 239 36.10 19.67 -27.70
CA GLY A 239 36.50 18.31 -28.07
C GLY A 239 36.19 17.33 -26.96
N TRP A 240 36.06 16.07 -27.33
CA TRP A 240 35.94 14.96 -26.36
C TRP A 240 37.32 14.65 -25.75
N ASP A 241 37.37 13.82 -24.72
CA ASP A 241 38.57 13.44 -23.95
C ASP A 241 39.12 14.60 -23.08
N SER A 242 40.35 15.00 -23.25
CA SER A 242 41.06 15.92 -22.35
C SER A 242 40.68 17.41 -22.52
N ASN A 243 39.40 17.73 -22.53
CA ASN A 243 38.88 19.09 -22.63
C ASN A 243 38.25 19.57 -21.28
N ALA A 244 38.47 20.82 -20.92
CA ALA A 244 37.95 21.39 -19.68
C ALA A 244 36.40 21.41 -19.59
N ALA A 245 35.70 21.39 -20.74
CA ALA A 245 34.23 21.34 -20.81
C ALA A 245 33.68 19.92 -20.96
N THR A 246 34.53 18.89 -20.80
CA THR A 246 34.13 17.48 -20.86
C THR A 246 34.10 16.88 -19.47
N PHE A 247 33.00 16.19 -19.18
CA PHE A 247 32.77 15.51 -17.91
C PHE A 247 32.43 14.05 -18.17
N GLU A 248 32.88 13.14 -17.31
CA GLU A 248 32.35 11.80 -17.21
C GLU A 248 31.04 11.87 -16.41
N MET A 249 29.94 11.40 -16.99
CA MET A 249 28.67 11.25 -16.29
C MET A 249 28.48 9.81 -15.84
N THR A 250 28.24 9.62 -14.56
CA THR A 250 27.91 8.32 -13.97
C THR A 250 26.51 8.35 -13.38
N ILE A 251 25.68 7.35 -13.68
CA ILE A 251 24.42 7.13 -13.02
C ILE A 251 24.69 6.45 -11.67
N ALA A 252 24.52 7.17 -10.58
CA ALA A 252 24.74 6.69 -9.22
C ALA A 252 23.54 5.86 -8.71
N ALA A 253 22.33 6.24 -9.13
CA ALA A 253 21.12 5.47 -8.90
C ALA A 253 20.14 5.71 -10.05
N ASN A 254 19.46 4.65 -10.46
CA ASN A 254 18.43 4.74 -11.49
C ASN A 254 17.26 5.62 -10.99
N GLY A 255 16.61 6.28 -11.93
CA GLY A 255 15.37 7.01 -11.67
C GLY A 255 14.23 6.09 -11.24
N LEU A 256 13.18 6.72 -10.76
CA LEU A 256 11.90 6.06 -10.50
C LEU A 256 11.25 5.64 -11.82
N HIS A 257 10.33 4.67 -11.74
CA HIS A 257 9.59 4.16 -12.90
C HIS A 257 8.07 4.19 -12.60
N GLY A 258 7.56 5.39 -12.26
CA GLY A 258 6.14 5.63 -11.98
C GLY A 258 5.41 6.42 -13.06
N ASP A 259 4.19 6.87 -12.74
CA ASP A 259 3.35 7.67 -13.66
C ASP A 259 4.03 8.95 -14.12
N TYR A 260 4.78 9.62 -13.23
CA TYR A 260 5.49 10.84 -13.60
C TYR A 260 6.53 10.56 -14.70
N GLN A 261 7.37 9.54 -14.50
CA GLN A 261 8.47 9.19 -15.38
C GLN A 261 8.00 8.70 -16.74
N ILE A 262 6.97 7.83 -16.77
CA ILE A 262 6.45 7.34 -18.06
C ILE A 262 5.78 8.47 -18.86
N ALA A 263 5.00 9.33 -18.20
CA ALA A 263 4.30 10.41 -18.85
C ALA A 263 5.25 11.48 -19.37
N ASN A 264 6.21 11.91 -18.54
CA ASN A 264 7.22 12.91 -18.91
C ASN A 264 8.26 12.34 -19.89
N GLY A 265 8.65 11.07 -19.71
CA GLY A 265 9.65 10.40 -20.54
C GLY A 265 9.24 10.24 -22.00
N TYR A 266 8.00 9.83 -22.26
CA TYR A 266 7.45 9.74 -23.62
C TYR A 266 6.98 11.09 -24.19
N GLY A 267 6.63 12.05 -23.31
CA GLY A 267 5.85 13.22 -23.67
C GLY A 267 4.36 12.88 -23.90
N HIS A 268 3.50 13.91 -23.87
CA HIS A 268 2.04 13.78 -23.75
C HIS A 268 1.40 12.80 -24.73
N ASP A 269 1.67 12.93 -26.04
CA ASP A 269 0.91 12.18 -27.05
C ASP A 269 1.28 10.69 -27.04
N LYS A 270 2.57 10.36 -26.94
CA LYS A 270 3.03 8.97 -26.88
C LYS A 270 2.66 8.32 -25.55
N ALA A 271 2.80 9.03 -24.45
CA ALA A 271 2.35 8.56 -23.14
C ALA A 271 0.85 8.26 -23.13
N LYS A 272 0.02 9.11 -23.78
CA LYS A 272 -1.41 8.90 -23.92
C LYS A 272 -1.75 7.63 -24.71
N GLU A 273 -1.03 7.36 -25.79
CA GLU A 273 -1.18 6.10 -26.56
C GLU A 273 -0.87 4.89 -25.67
N VAL A 274 0.32 4.89 -25.05
CA VAL A 274 0.82 3.77 -24.23
C VAL A 274 -0.09 3.51 -23.02
N LEU A 275 -0.40 4.54 -22.25
CA LEU A 275 -1.23 4.41 -21.03
C LEU A 275 -2.70 4.09 -21.35
N THR A 276 -3.25 4.58 -22.46
CA THR A 276 -4.59 4.19 -22.90
C THR A 276 -4.66 2.72 -23.26
N LYS A 277 -3.65 2.20 -23.97
CA LYS A 277 -3.54 0.76 -24.28
C LYS A 277 -3.39 -0.07 -23.00
N HIS A 278 -2.50 0.35 -22.11
CA HIS A 278 -2.27 -0.31 -20.82
C HIS A 278 -3.56 -0.40 -19.99
N ARG A 279 -4.24 0.71 -19.73
CA ARG A 279 -5.48 0.76 -18.95
C ARG A 279 -6.66 -0.03 -19.56
N LYS A 280 -6.61 -0.37 -20.85
CA LYS A 280 -7.61 -1.22 -21.53
C LYS A 280 -7.30 -2.70 -21.45
N SER A 281 -6.02 -3.09 -21.33
CA SER A 281 -5.59 -4.48 -21.51
C SER A 281 -4.94 -5.12 -20.27
N PHE A 282 -4.47 -4.34 -19.31
CA PHE A 282 -3.77 -4.89 -18.16
C PHE A 282 -4.73 -5.50 -17.15
N VAL A 283 -5.76 -4.76 -16.74
CA VAL A 283 -6.87 -5.30 -15.96
C VAL A 283 -8.14 -5.28 -16.83
N THR A 284 -8.85 -6.40 -16.86
CA THR A 284 -9.98 -6.65 -17.75
C THR A 284 -11.19 -7.21 -16.98
N ARG A 285 -12.32 -7.34 -17.66
CA ARG A 285 -13.52 -7.97 -17.11
C ARG A 285 -13.28 -9.43 -16.71
N GLU A 286 -12.43 -10.14 -17.46
CA GLU A 286 -12.12 -11.55 -17.20
C GLU A 286 -11.34 -11.74 -15.89
N ASP A 287 -10.52 -10.78 -15.50
CA ASP A 287 -9.81 -10.81 -14.23
C ASP A 287 -10.81 -10.73 -13.05
N PHE A 288 -11.83 -9.88 -13.14
CA PHE A 288 -12.90 -9.84 -12.13
C PHE A 288 -13.70 -11.15 -12.07
N ARG A 289 -13.94 -11.80 -13.23
CA ARG A 289 -14.54 -13.14 -13.24
C ARG A 289 -13.65 -14.15 -12.53
N PHE A 290 -12.35 -14.17 -12.88
CA PHE A 290 -11.36 -15.05 -12.24
C PHE A 290 -11.32 -14.86 -10.72
N LEU A 291 -11.25 -13.63 -10.24
CA LEU A 291 -11.25 -13.31 -8.81
C LEU A 291 -12.51 -13.85 -8.11
N SER A 292 -13.69 -13.61 -8.69
CA SER A 292 -14.96 -14.11 -8.15
C SER A 292 -15.02 -15.64 -8.08
N GLU A 293 -14.55 -16.34 -9.13
CA GLU A 293 -14.51 -17.80 -9.20
C GLU A 293 -13.54 -18.41 -8.16
N HIS A 294 -12.55 -17.64 -7.70
CA HIS A 294 -11.58 -18.07 -6.68
C HIS A 294 -11.88 -17.54 -5.27
N GLY A 295 -13.11 -17.07 -5.02
CA GLY A 295 -13.55 -16.69 -3.66
C GLY A 295 -13.04 -15.34 -3.17
N ILE A 296 -12.55 -14.48 -4.07
CA ILE A 296 -12.21 -13.10 -3.80
C ILE A 296 -13.50 -12.27 -3.84
N ASN A 297 -13.76 -11.51 -2.78
CA ASN A 297 -14.99 -10.73 -2.62
C ASN A 297 -14.79 -9.22 -2.70
N ALA A 298 -13.53 -8.75 -2.78
CA ALA A 298 -13.21 -7.35 -2.96
C ALA A 298 -11.95 -7.14 -3.81
N VAL A 299 -11.78 -5.92 -4.32
CA VAL A 299 -10.53 -5.42 -4.92
C VAL A 299 -10.16 -4.09 -4.28
N ARG A 300 -8.86 -3.89 -4.03
CA ARG A 300 -8.29 -2.58 -3.66
C ARG A 300 -7.69 -1.97 -4.93
N ILE A 301 -8.10 -0.74 -5.24
CA ILE A 301 -7.82 -0.09 -6.52
C ILE A 301 -6.97 1.16 -6.27
N PRO A 302 -5.65 1.08 -6.44
CA PRO A 302 -4.76 2.24 -6.41
C PRO A 302 -5.16 3.28 -7.45
N VAL A 303 -5.32 4.55 -7.02
CA VAL A 303 -5.58 5.70 -7.89
C VAL A 303 -4.63 6.84 -7.58
N GLY A 304 -4.30 7.64 -8.59
CA GLY A 304 -3.53 8.86 -8.40
C GLY A 304 -4.43 10.08 -8.26
N TRP A 305 -3.94 11.11 -7.56
CA TRP A 305 -4.66 12.35 -7.30
C TRP A 305 -5.21 13.05 -8.56
N TRP A 306 -4.55 12.87 -9.69
CA TRP A 306 -4.93 13.46 -10.99
C TRP A 306 -6.25 12.91 -11.54
N ILE A 307 -6.77 11.80 -10.98
CA ILE A 307 -8.06 11.22 -11.38
C ILE A 307 -9.23 12.20 -11.20
N ALA A 308 -9.16 13.09 -10.24
CA ALA A 308 -10.19 14.10 -9.98
C ALA A 308 -10.24 15.19 -11.05
N GLN A 309 -9.24 15.27 -11.92
CA GLN A 309 -9.16 16.25 -13.00
C GLN A 309 -9.28 15.61 -14.40
N ASP A 310 -9.66 14.33 -14.47
CA ASP A 310 -9.97 13.68 -15.74
C ASP A 310 -11.12 14.41 -16.48
N PRO A 311 -11.08 14.55 -17.83
CA PRO A 311 -10.13 13.90 -18.74
C PRO A 311 -8.85 14.70 -19.01
N SER A 312 -8.64 15.85 -18.39
CA SER A 312 -7.52 16.77 -18.67
C SER A 312 -6.74 17.09 -17.40
N PRO A 313 -6.03 16.11 -16.83
CA PRO A 313 -5.20 16.35 -15.64
C PRO A 313 -4.03 17.27 -15.96
N PRO A 314 -3.39 17.89 -14.94
CA PRO A 314 -2.20 18.70 -15.15
C PRO A 314 -1.02 17.87 -15.66
N ALA A 315 -0.19 18.50 -16.49
CA ALA A 315 1.02 17.87 -17.01
C ALA A 315 1.94 17.44 -15.85
N PRO A 316 2.66 16.30 -16.00
CA PRO A 316 2.71 15.44 -17.17
C PRO A 316 1.63 14.34 -17.21
N TYR A 317 0.76 14.25 -16.20
CA TYR A 317 -0.19 13.16 -16.05
C TYR A 317 -1.16 13.03 -17.23
N ILE A 318 -1.59 11.79 -17.50
CA ILE A 318 -2.43 11.44 -18.65
C ILE A 318 -3.82 11.01 -18.17
N GLY A 319 -4.85 11.67 -18.71
CA GLY A 319 -6.26 11.37 -18.40
C GLY A 319 -6.73 9.98 -18.86
N GLY A 320 -7.92 9.59 -18.39
CA GLY A 320 -8.57 8.31 -18.69
C GLY A 320 -8.54 7.30 -17.54
N THR A 321 -8.01 7.67 -16.38
CA THR A 321 -8.03 6.84 -15.15
C THR A 321 -9.43 6.72 -14.58
N LEU A 322 -10.20 7.79 -14.56
CA LEU A 322 -11.59 7.80 -14.07
C LEU A 322 -12.49 6.86 -14.88
N ALA A 323 -12.40 6.91 -16.21
CA ALA A 323 -13.18 6.01 -17.07
C ALA A 323 -12.79 4.53 -16.87
N ALA A 324 -11.55 4.25 -16.51
CA ALA A 324 -11.11 2.90 -16.17
C ALA A 324 -11.64 2.46 -14.79
N LEU A 325 -11.64 3.34 -13.80
CA LEU A 325 -12.24 3.09 -12.49
C LEU A 325 -13.76 2.83 -12.61
N ASP A 326 -14.49 3.62 -13.40
CA ASP A 326 -15.93 3.39 -13.67
C ASP A 326 -16.19 2.00 -14.24
N ARG A 327 -15.33 1.52 -15.17
CA ARG A 327 -15.43 0.14 -15.69
C ARG A 327 -15.18 -0.91 -14.62
N ALA A 328 -14.20 -0.71 -13.76
CA ALA A 328 -13.92 -1.61 -12.64
C ALA A 328 -15.14 -1.75 -11.72
N PHE A 329 -15.78 -0.66 -11.37
CA PHE A 329 -17.00 -0.67 -10.56
C PHE A 329 -18.15 -1.42 -11.25
N SER A 330 -18.32 -1.24 -12.57
CA SER A 330 -19.31 -1.98 -13.35
C SER A 330 -19.03 -3.49 -13.39
N TRP A 331 -17.77 -3.89 -13.54
CA TRP A 331 -17.36 -5.30 -13.49
C TRP A 331 -17.53 -5.89 -12.09
N ALA A 332 -17.12 -5.14 -11.07
CA ALA A 332 -17.27 -5.53 -9.67
C ALA A 332 -18.75 -5.81 -9.31
N GLN A 333 -19.66 -4.92 -9.72
CA GLN A 333 -21.10 -5.14 -9.56
C GLN A 333 -21.57 -6.41 -10.26
N THR A 334 -21.12 -6.66 -11.51
CA THR A 334 -21.49 -7.85 -12.29
C THR A 334 -21.07 -9.15 -11.57
N PHE A 335 -19.89 -9.19 -10.99
CA PHE A 335 -19.33 -10.38 -10.35
C PHE A 335 -19.50 -10.39 -8.82
N LYS A 336 -20.28 -9.46 -8.26
CA LYS A 336 -20.54 -9.32 -6.80
C LYS A 336 -19.27 -9.11 -5.98
N ILE A 337 -18.28 -8.45 -6.56
CA ILE A 337 -17.04 -8.01 -5.91
C ILE A 337 -17.25 -6.60 -5.40
N LYS A 338 -16.67 -6.28 -4.26
CA LYS A 338 -16.65 -4.92 -3.69
C LYS A 338 -15.37 -4.19 -4.10
N CYS A 339 -15.41 -2.85 -4.07
CA CYS A 339 -14.27 -2.00 -4.39
C CYS A 339 -13.85 -1.16 -3.19
N ILE A 340 -12.58 -1.16 -2.87
CA ILE A 340 -11.90 -0.18 -2.02
C ILE A 340 -11.15 0.76 -2.97
N ILE A 341 -11.43 2.04 -2.92
CA ILE A 341 -10.66 3.06 -3.65
C ILE A 341 -9.53 3.52 -2.74
N ASP A 342 -8.31 3.47 -3.23
CA ASP A 342 -7.12 3.83 -2.48
C ASP A 342 -6.41 5.02 -3.14
N LEU A 343 -6.31 6.16 -2.43
CA LEU A 343 -5.46 7.27 -2.87
C LEU A 343 -3.99 6.88 -2.71
N HIS A 344 -3.48 6.19 -3.72
CA HIS A 344 -2.15 5.57 -3.72
C HIS A 344 -1.03 6.56 -4.00
N ALA A 345 -1.30 7.57 -4.83
CA ALA A 345 -0.36 8.63 -5.18
C ALA A 345 -1.01 9.99 -4.92
N ALA A 346 -0.50 10.73 -3.95
CA ALA A 346 -0.95 12.06 -3.57
C ALA A 346 -0.08 13.18 -4.21
N PRO A 347 -0.60 14.43 -4.32
CA PRO A 347 0.20 15.55 -4.82
C PRO A 347 1.48 15.72 -4.00
N GLY A 348 2.61 15.90 -4.66
CA GLY A 348 3.90 16.05 -4.01
C GLY A 348 4.51 14.76 -3.44
N SER A 349 3.83 13.62 -3.61
CA SER A 349 4.25 12.31 -3.10
C SER A 349 4.37 12.24 -1.57
N GLN A 350 3.71 11.27 -0.96
CA GLN A 350 3.68 11.05 0.49
C GLN A 350 4.85 10.18 1.00
N ASN A 351 5.63 9.56 0.11
CA ASN A 351 6.74 8.68 0.53
C ASN A 351 7.97 8.73 -0.37
N GLY A 352 7.94 9.49 -1.48
CA GLY A 352 9.07 9.61 -2.38
C GLY A 352 9.28 8.43 -3.34
N MET A 353 8.37 7.44 -3.36
CA MET A 353 8.51 6.23 -4.17
C MET A 353 7.79 6.35 -5.52
N GLU A 354 8.02 5.39 -6.43
CA GLU A 354 7.41 5.38 -7.76
C GLU A 354 5.89 5.18 -7.71
N HIS A 355 5.40 4.34 -6.79
CA HIS A 355 3.97 4.11 -6.60
C HIS A 355 3.21 5.32 -6.01
N SER A 356 3.91 6.28 -5.40
CA SER A 356 3.33 7.59 -5.03
C SER A 356 3.51 8.64 -6.12
N ALA A 357 3.95 8.23 -7.31
CA ALA A 357 4.23 9.08 -8.47
C ALA A 357 5.18 10.25 -8.15
N SER A 358 6.17 10.02 -7.26
CA SER A 358 7.19 11.00 -6.97
C SER A 358 7.98 11.36 -8.24
N ARG A 359 8.28 12.64 -8.43
CA ARG A 359 9.10 13.08 -9.54
C ARG A 359 10.57 12.66 -9.37
N ASP A 360 11.12 12.84 -8.16
CA ASP A 360 12.57 12.71 -7.93
C ASP A 360 12.95 12.06 -6.59
N GLY A 361 12.01 11.36 -5.96
CA GLY A 361 12.21 10.74 -4.65
C GLY A 361 11.99 11.72 -3.48
N SER A 362 11.47 12.92 -3.73
CA SER A 362 11.11 13.87 -2.68
C SER A 362 9.74 13.54 -2.10
N THR A 363 9.55 13.86 -0.82
CA THR A 363 8.29 13.75 -0.08
C THR A 363 7.78 15.14 0.24
N ASP A 364 7.03 15.75 -0.69
CA ASP A 364 6.54 17.13 -0.60
C ASP A 364 5.03 17.19 -0.24
N TRP A 365 4.38 16.03 -0.01
CA TRP A 365 2.96 15.96 0.35
C TRP A 365 2.60 16.73 1.64
N PRO A 366 3.42 16.74 2.73
CA PRO A 366 3.02 17.36 4.01
C PRO A 366 2.90 18.89 3.98
N ASN A 367 2.73 19.51 2.83
CA ASN A 367 2.41 20.95 2.75
C ASN A 367 0.89 21.18 2.64
N SER A 368 0.43 22.37 3.01
CA SER A 368 -0.99 22.70 3.10
C SER A 368 -1.74 22.64 1.76
N GLU A 369 -1.07 22.96 0.65
CA GLU A 369 -1.66 22.96 -0.69
C GLU A 369 -1.91 21.51 -1.17
N ASN A 370 -0.91 20.64 -1.05
CA ASN A 370 -1.00 19.24 -1.43
C ASN A 370 -2.02 18.49 -0.56
N ILE A 371 -2.07 18.80 0.74
CA ILE A 371 -3.09 18.24 1.65
C ILE A 371 -4.50 18.67 1.22
N LEU A 372 -4.70 19.97 0.92
CA LEU A 372 -5.99 20.46 0.45
C LEU A 372 -6.40 19.80 -0.87
N GLN A 373 -5.47 19.66 -1.80
CA GLN A 373 -5.72 18.98 -3.08
C GLN A 373 -6.09 17.51 -2.87
N SER A 374 -5.41 16.80 -1.95
CA SER A 374 -5.77 15.42 -1.58
C SER A 374 -7.18 15.34 -1.01
N LEU A 375 -7.57 16.25 -0.12
CA LEU A 375 -8.95 16.31 0.42
C LEU A 375 -9.99 16.55 -0.68
N ASN A 376 -9.68 17.37 -1.69
CA ASN A 376 -10.56 17.59 -2.84
C ASN A 376 -10.71 16.31 -3.68
N VAL A 377 -9.66 15.49 -3.82
CA VAL A 377 -9.75 14.18 -4.48
C VAL A 377 -10.65 13.24 -3.68
N ILE A 378 -10.53 13.20 -2.36
CA ILE A 378 -11.40 12.38 -1.50
C ILE A 378 -12.86 12.85 -1.60
N ASP A 379 -13.12 14.18 -1.61
CA ASP A 379 -14.48 14.73 -1.79
C ASP A 379 -15.06 14.31 -3.15
N PHE A 380 -14.28 14.43 -4.22
CA PHE A 380 -14.69 14.02 -5.57
C PHE A 380 -15.03 12.52 -5.64
N LEU A 381 -14.15 11.64 -5.17
CA LEU A 381 -14.35 10.19 -5.23
C LEU A 381 -15.51 9.74 -4.32
N SER A 382 -15.60 10.31 -3.12
CA SER A 382 -16.67 10.01 -2.18
C SER A 382 -18.04 10.40 -2.74
N SER A 383 -18.17 11.60 -3.31
CA SER A 383 -19.44 12.06 -3.91
C SER A 383 -19.84 11.23 -5.11
N ARG A 384 -18.86 10.84 -5.96
CA ARG A 384 -19.13 10.09 -7.20
C ARG A 384 -19.63 8.68 -6.93
N TYR A 385 -19.00 7.96 -5.98
CA TYR A 385 -19.27 6.54 -5.76
C TYR A 385 -20.15 6.25 -4.54
N ALA A 386 -20.62 7.28 -3.81
CA ALA A 386 -21.41 7.14 -2.59
C ALA A 386 -22.58 6.14 -2.66
N ASN A 387 -23.30 6.16 -3.77
CA ASN A 387 -24.49 5.31 -3.98
C ASN A 387 -24.20 4.07 -4.84
N HIS A 388 -22.93 3.81 -5.20
CA HIS A 388 -22.61 2.65 -6.03
C HIS A 388 -22.61 1.38 -5.19
N PRO A 389 -23.36 0.32 -5.57
CA PRO A 389 -23.51 -0.88 -4.73
C PRO A 389 -22.21 -1.68 -4.54
N ALA A 390 -21.21 -1.47 -5.38
CA ALA A 390 -19.90 -2.09 -5.23
C ALA A 390 -18.95 -1.32 -4.31
N LEU A 391 -19.26 -0.08 -3.91
CA LEU A 391 -18.37 0.65 -2.98
C LEU A 391 -18.34 -0.06 -1.63
N LEU A 392 -17.14 -0.39 -1.15
CA LEU A 392 -16.89 -0.93 0.18
C LEU A 392 -16.28 0.13 1.10
N GLY A 393 -15.24 0.81 0.61
CA GLY A 393 -14.52 1.79 1.40
C GLY A 393 -13.63 2.71 0.56
N ILE A 394 -13.12 3.73 1.22
CA ILE A 394 -12.15 4.67 0.67
C ILE A 394 -10.96 4.72 1.62
N GLU A 395 -9.80 4.44 1.09
CA GLU A 395 -8.52 4.60 1.75
C GLU A 395 -7.96 5.98 1.43
N LEU A 396 -7.69 6.73 2.50
CA LEU A 396 -7.43 8.15 2.38
C LEU A 396 -6.04 8.48 1.86
N LEU A 397 -5.05 7.61 2.11
CA LEU A 397 -3.66 7.79 1.67
C LEU A 397 -2.87 6.49 1.86
N ASN A 398 -2.27 5.97 0.81
CA ASN A 398 -1.38 4.81 0.86
C ASN A 398 0.00 5.19 1.41
N GLU A 399 0.52 4.39 2.34
CA GLU A 399 1.92 4.36 2.81
C GLU A 399 2.60 5.73 3.01
N PRO A 400 2.07 6.64 3.84
CA PRO A 400 2.82 7.84 4.18
C PRO A 400 4.14 7.48 4.91
N SER A 401 5.25 8.13 4.56
CA SER A 401 6.57 7.78 5.13
C SER A 401 6.80 8.36 6.52
N ALA A 402 7.44 7.62 7.40
CA ALA A 402 7.97 8.12 8.67
C ALA A 402 9.51 8.20 8.59
N PRO A 403 10.15 9.33 8.92
CA PRO A 403 9.60 10.57 9.50
C PRO A 403 9.12 11.61 8.49
N GLY A 404 9.18 11.34 7.16
CA GLY A 404 8.90 12.34 6.11
C GLY A 404 7.52 13.00 6.24
N VAL A 405 6.51 12.25 6.72
CA VAL A 405 5.18 12.76 7.04
C VAL A 405 5.01 12.80 8.57
N PRO A 406 4.91 13.98 9.21
CA PRO A 406 4.66 14.12 10.64
C PRO A 406 3.30 13.50 11.03
N LEU A 407 3.25 12.82 12.19
CA LEU A 407 2.05 12.11 12.63
C LEU A 407 0.84 13.03 12.88
N ASP A 408 1.06 14.19 13.47
CA ASP A 408 0.01 15.16 13.75
C ASP A 408 -0.61 15.73 12.47
N VAL A 409 0.22 15.96 11.43
CA VAL A 409 -0.24 16.37 10.09
C VAL A 409 -1.10 15.27 9.46
N LEU A 410 -0.64 14.01 9.53
CA LEU A 410 -1.36 12.86 9.01
C LEU A 410 -2.69 12.64 9.72
N VAL A 411 -2.71 12.67 11.04
CA VAL A 411 -3.93 12.52 11.85
C VAL A 411 -4.94 13.63 11.53
N SER A 412 -4.49 14.87 11.39
CA SER A 412 -5.35 15.99 10.98
C SER A 412 -5.95 15.78 9.58
N TYR A 413 -5.15 15.28 8.63
CA TYR A 413 -5.63 14.94 7.29
C TYR A 413 -6.66 13.80 7.32
N TYR A 414 -6.36 12.70 8.03
CA TYR A 414 -7.26 11.56 8.15
C TYR A 414 -8.60 11.93 8.79
N TRP A 415 -8.58 12.77 9.83
CA TRP A 415 -9.80 13.27 10.44
C TRP A 415 -10.68 14.06 9.46
N LYS A 416 -10.08 14.99 8.69
CA LYS A 416 -10.80 15.75 7.66
C LYS A 416 -11.33 14.86 6.54
N GLY A 417 -10.52 13.92 6.07
CA GLY A 417 -10.92 12.94 5.06
C GLY A 417 -12.07 12.05 5.53
N TYR A 418 -12.04 11.58 6.80
CA TYR A 418 -13.12 10.86 7.41
C TYR A 418 -14.45 11.64 7.35
N GLN A 419 -14.45 12.90 7.73
CA GLN A 419 -15.64 13.73 7.68
C GLN A 419 -16.17 13.91 6.25
N ILE A 420 -15.28 14.05 5.27
CA ILE A 420 -15.64 14.15 3.86
C ILE A 420 -16.35 12.87 3.39
N VAL A 421 -15.78 11.69 3.67
CA VAL A 421 -16.42 10.42 3.30
C VAL A 421 -17.79 10.29 3.97
N ARG A 422 -17.91 10.62 5.26
CA ARG A 422 -19.17 10.54 6.00
C ARG A 422 -20.25 11.48 5.46
N LYS A 423 -19.88 12.61 4.88
CA LYS A 423 -20.80 13.56 4.24
C LYS A 423 -21.60 12.91 3.09
N TYR A 424 -20.98 12.01 2.33
CA TYR A 424 -21.55 11.42 1.12
C TYR A 424 -21.93 9.94 1.27
N ALA A 425 -21.10 9.17 1.95
CA ALA A 425 -21.15 7.70 2.00
C ALA A 425 -21.09 7.20 3.45
N SER A 426 -22.21 7.29 4.17
CA SER A 426 -22.32 6.87 5.57
C SER A 426 -21.95 5.39 5.78
N GLU A 427 -22.24 4.55 4.79
CA GLU A 427 -22.08 3.10 4.87
C GLU A 427 -20.67 2.62 4.43
N ALA A 428 -19.90 3.46 3.73
CA ALA A 428 -18.55 3.09 3.30
C ALA A 428 -17.58 3.02 4.49
N TYR A 429 -16.63 2.10 4.45
CA TYR A 429 -15.49 2.11 5.37
C TYR A 429 -14.52 3.23 5.04
N VAL A 430 -13.93 3.85 6.06
CA VAL A 430 -12.82 4.80 5.90
C VAL A 430 -11.55 4.14 6.39
N ILE A 431 -10.57 4.04 5.51
CA ILE A 431 -9.37 3.26 5.73
C ILE A 431 -8.19 4.22 5.90
N PHE A 432 -7.40 4.00 6.93
CA PHE A 432 -6.21 4.77 7.30
C PHE A 432 -4.99 3.87 7.18
N CYS A 433 -4.16 4.10 6.20
CA CYS A 433 -2.91 3.34 6.06
C CYS A 433 -1.89 3.82 7.10
N GLN A 434 -1.23 2.86 7.73
CA GLN A 434 -0.13 3.12 8.66
C GLN A 434 1.06 3.72 7.92
N ARG A 435 1.84 4.55 8.62
CA ARG A 435 3.09 5.06 8.05
C ARG A 435 4.10 3.92 7.87
N ILE A 436 4.78 3.92 6.73
CA ILE A 436 5.91 3.02 6.48
C ILE A 436 7.19 3.58 7.10
N GLY A 437 8.18 2.71 7.38
CA GLY A 437 9.43 3.05 8.06
C GLY A 437 9.33 2.81 9.57
N ASN A 438 10.02 3.64 10.36
CA ASN A 438 10.06 3.47 11.82
C ASN A 438 8.85 4.15 12.50
N ALA A 439 7.67 3.52 12.40
CA ALA A 439 6.42 3.99 13.00
C ALA A 439 5.91 3.01 14.08
N ASP A 440 5.22 3.54 15.11
CA ASP A 440 4.55 2.71 16.14
C ASP A 440 3.30 2.04 15.53
N PRO A 441 3.18 0.70 15.51
CA PRO A 441 1.99 0.02 15.00
C PRO A 441 0.66 0.45 15.63
N MET A 442 0.72 1.04 16.83
CA MET A 442 -0.45 1.51 17.59
C MET A 442 -0.74 3.01 17.40
N GLU A 443 0.05 3.74 16.60
CA GLU A 443 -0.07 5.21 16.53
C GLU A 443 -1.45 5.68 16.06
N LEU A 444 -2.04 5.02 15.05
CA LEU A 444 -3.36 5.38 14.53
C LEU A 444 -4.50 4.92 15.45
N TYR A 445 -4.33 3.83 16.18
CA TYR A 445 -5.28 3.41 17.22
C TYR A 445 -5.33 4.41 18.38
N LYS A 446 -4.16 4.92 18.81
CA LYS A 446 -4.05 5.93 19.86
C LYS A 446 -4.61 7.29 19.43
N ALA A 447 -4.59 7.59 18.14
CA ALA A 447 -5.07 8.85 17.59
C ALA A 447 -6.60 8.99 17.61
N ASN A 448 -7.34 7.88 17.76
CA ASN A 448 -8.80 7.84 17.85
C ASN A 448 -9.51 8.63 16.73
N ILE A 449 -9.20 8.29 15.49
CA ILE A 449 -9.71 8.97 14.29
C ILE A 449 -11.05 8.37 13.90
N GLY A 450 -12.15 9.15 14.05
CA GLY A 450 -13.49 8.73 13.66
C GLY A 450 -14.08 7.63 14.55
N ASP A 451 -15.41 7.51 14.55
CA ASP A 451 -16.13 6.63 15.49
C ASP A 451 -16.71 5.38 14.83
N VAL A 452 -17.07 5.45 13.55
CA VAL A 452 -17.86 4.43 12.88
C VAL A 452 -17.25 4.00 11.57
N LYS A 453 -17.18 2.66 11.36
CA LYS A 453 -16.67 2.05 10.12
C LYS A 453 -15.27 2.55 9.73
N THR A 454 -14.38 2.58 10.70
CA THR A 454 -12.97 2.91 10.52
C THR A 454 -12.13 1.64 10.46
N VAL A 455 -11.10 1.66 9.64
CA VAL A 455 -10.18 0.55 9.40
C VAL A 455 -8.76 1.10 9.41
N VAL A 456 -7.84 0.41 10.06
CA VAL A 456 -6.40 0.65 9.93
C VAL A 456 -5.83 -0.38 8.99
N ASP A 457 -5.14 0.09 7.96
CA ASP A 457 -4.44 -0.72 6.98
C ASP A 457 -2.97 -0.89 7.35
N LEU A 458 -2.50 -2.14 7.25
CA LEU A 458 -1.16 -2.58 7.56
C LEU A 458 -0.60 -3.34 6.35
N HIS A 459 0.66 -3.08 6.01
CA HIS A 459 1.36 -3.77 4.93
C HIS A 459 2.42 -4.71 5.51
N TYR A 460 2.28 -6.00 5.22
CA TYR A 460 3.13 -7.05 5.77
C TYR A 460 3.94 -7.77 4.69
N TYR A 461 5.23 -7.45 4.65
CA TYR A 461 6.20 -8.08 3.77
C TYR A 461 7.34 -8.69 4.58
N ASN A 462 7.77 -9.91 4.23
CA ASN A 462 9.03 -10.50 4.70
C ASN A 462 10.12 -10.22 3.67
N LEU A 463 10.22 -8.95 3.28
CA LEU A 463 11.07 -8.38 2.25
C LEU A 463 11.51 -6.98 2.72
N PHE A 464 12.31 -6.28 1.95
CA PHE A 464 12.70 -4.86 2.14
C PHE A 464 13.49 -4.52 3.41
N ASP A 465 13.61 -5.43 4.38
CA ASP A 465 14.48 -5.31 5.54
C ASP A 465 15.60 -6.36 5.44
N ALA A 466 16.84 -5.95 5.72
CA ALA A 466 18.02 -6.82 5.71
C ALA A 466 17.88 -8.02 6.66
N PHE A 467 17.06 -7.92 7.69
CA PHE A 467 16.73 -9.01 8.60
C PHE A 467 16.22 -10.25 7.85
N PHE A 468 15.33 -10.07 6.86
CA PHE A 468 14.74 -11.19 6.12
C PHE A 468 15.70 -11.85 5.12
N ASN A 469 16.79 -11.18 4.72
CA ASN A 469 17.74 -11.69 3.71
C ASN A 469 18.47 -12.97 4.17
N ASN A 470 18.56 -13.20 5.47
CA ASN A 470 19.29 -14.33 6.06
C ASN A 470 18.38 -15.40 6.67
N LEU A 471 17.06 -15.23 6.61
CA LEU A 471 16.12 -16.20 7.15
C LEU A 471 15.94 -17.38 6.20
N SER A 472 15.85 -18.59 6.76
CA SER A 472 15.41 -19.78 6.03
C SER A 472 13.91 -19.72 5.71
N ALA A 473 13.42 -20.61 4.85
CA ALA A 473 11.99 -20.78 4.60
C ALA A 473 11.22 -21.04 5.90
N THR A 474 11.73 -21.94 6.74
CA THR A 474 11.12 -22.27 8.04
C THR A 474 11.08 -21.06 8.96
N ASP A 475 12.16 -20.26 9.03
CA ASP A 475 12.20 -19.08 9.90
C ASP A 475 11.22 -17.99 9.43
N ASN A 476 11.07 -17.80 8.12
CA ASN A 476 10.07 -16.90 7.55
C ASN A 476 8.63 -17.33 7.91
N ILE A 477 8.33 -18.64 7.81
CA ILE A 477 7.03 -19.19 8.20
C ILE A 477 6.80 -18.99 9.70
N GLN A 478 7.80 -19.29 10.54
CA GLN A 478 7.71 -19.07 11.98
C GLN A 478 7.59 -17.60 12.36
N PHE A 479 8.21 -16.70 11.60
CA PHE A 479 8.05 -15.26 11.80
C PHE A 479 6.60 -14.80 11.65
N VAL A 480 5.86 -15.36 10.69
CA VAL A 480 4.43 -15.04 10.52
C VAL A 480 3.65 -15.41 11.78
N TYR A 481 3.83 -16.62 12.31
CA TYR A 481 3.14 -17.06 13.53
C TYR A 481 3.62 -16.35 14.79
N ASN A 482 4.94 -16.16 14.95
CA ASN A 482 5.51 -15.67 16.21
C ASN A 482 5.48 -14.15 16.34
N ASN A 483 5.41 -13.40 15.21
CA ASN A 483 5.50 -11.94 15.18
C ASN A 483 4.23 -11.30 14.62
N ARG A 484 3.76 -11.72 13.43
CA ARG A 484 2.58 -11.12 12.80
C ARG A 484 1.28 -11.49 13.51
N GLN A 485 1.11 -12.75 13.92
CA GLN A 485 -0.10 -13.20 14.61
C GLN A 485 -0.34 -12.46 15.94
N PRO A 486 0.62 -12.37 16.88
CA PRO A 486 0.43 -11.59 18.10
C PRO A 486 0.15 -10.12 17.83
N GLN A 487 0.74 -9.53 16.78
CA GLN A 487 0.47 -8.15 16.39
C GLN A 487 -0.98 -7.99 15.93
N VAL A 488 -1.46 -8.83 15.01
CA VAL A 488 -2.86 -8.82 14.54
C VAL A 488 -3.84 -9.02 15.71
N GLN A 489 -3.56 -9.97 16.61
CA GLN A 489 -4.38 -10.24 17.79
C GLN A 489 -4.42 -9.02 18.75
N THR A 490 -3.27 -8.38 18.98
CA THR A 490 -3.18 -7.16 19.80
C THR A 490 -4.04 -6.05 19.21
N LEU A 491 -3.96 -5.82 17.90
CA LEU A 491 -4.71 -4.79 17.20
C LEU A 491 -6.21 -5.10 17.16
N ASN A 492 -6.60 -6.35 16.92
CA ASN A 492 -8.00 -6.77 16.98
C ASN A 492 -8.65 -6.57 18.36
N ASN A 493 -7.87 -6.71 19.43
CA ASN A 493 -8.33 -6.52 20.81
C ASN A 493 -8.24 -5.06 21.26
N ALA A 494 -7.62 -4.18 20.50
CA ALA A 494 -7.64 -2.76 20.74
C ALA A 494 -9.06 -2.22 20.51
N ASN A 495 -9.58 -1.44 21.44
CA ASN A 495 -10.88 -0.80 21.27
C ASN A 495 -10.75 0.37 20.28
N GLY A 496 -10.84 0.08 19.00
CA GLY A 496 -10.58 1.05 17.92
C GLY A 496 -11.00 0.54 16.54
N PRO A 497 -10.38 1.04 15.47
CA PRO A 497 -10.66 0.66 14.09
C PRO A 497 -10.50 -0.84 13.83
N LEU A 498 -11.17 -1.36 12.81
CA LEU A 498 -10.94 -2.72 12.32
C LEU A 498 -9.54 -2.85 11.74
N VAL A 499 -9.01 -4.07 11.74
CA VAL A 499 -7.67 -4.41 11.21
C VAL A 499 -7.79 -4.93 9.78
N PHE A 500 -7.04 -4.35 8.86
CA PHE A 500 -6.88 -4.79 7.48
C PHE A 500 -5.41 -5.05 7.19
N ILE A 501 -5.10 -6.17 6.57
CA ILE A 501 -3.78 -6.41 5.98
C ILE A 501 -3.90 -6.09 4.49
N GLY A 502 -3.79 -4.79 4.15
CA GLY A 502 -4.09 -4.30 2.81
C GLY A 502 -3.06 -4.65 1.76
N GLU A 503 -1.85 -4.98 2.19
CA GLU A 503 -0.85 -5.53 1.29
C GLU A 503 -0.05 -6.66 1.93
N TRP A 504 0.04 -7.78 1.21
CA TRP A 504 0.90 -8.90 1.51
C TRP A 504 1.16 -9.72 0.24
N VAL A 505 2.21 -10.54 0.25
CA VAL A 505 2.62 -11.29 -0.95
C VAL A 505 3.16 -12.68 -0.59
N ASN A 506 3.00 -13.63 -1.51
CA ASN A 506 3.61 -14.95 -1.40
C ASN A 506 5.03 -14.97 -1.99
N GLU A 507 5.85 -13.96 -1.61
CA GLU A 507 7.26 -13.81 -2.00
C GLU A 507 8.11 -13.51 -0.77
N TRP A 508 9.34 -13.96 -0.76
CA TRP A 508 10.31 -13.79 0.30
C TRP A 508 11.75 -13.63 -0.24
N SER A 509 12.69 -13.29 0.63
CA SER A 509 14.12 -13.19 0.26
C SER A 509 14.86 -14.53 0.26
N VAL A 510 14.18 -15.68 0.34
CA VAL A 510 14.79 -17.02 0.33
C VAL A 510 15.16 -17.44 -1.09
N SER A 511 16.44 -17.73 -1.33
CA SER A 511 16.94 -18.03 -2.68
C SER A 511 16.55 -19.40 -3.24
N ASN A 512 16.16 -20.38 -2.40
CA ASN A 512 15.97 -21.78 -2.77
C ASN A 512 14.65 -22.37 -2.30
N GLY A 513 13.57 -21.57 -2.25
CA GLY A 513 12.24 -22.08 -1.91
C GLY A 513 11.66 -22.93 -3.03
N ASP A 514 11.26 -24.19 -2.71
CA ASP A 514 10.47 -25.00 -3.62
C ASP A 514 8.97 -24.68 -3.52
N GLN A 515 8.15 -25.27 -4.38
CA GLN A 515 6.71 -25.03 -4.39
C GLN A 515 6.04 -25.37 -3.04
N ALA A 516 6.49 -26.45 -2.37
CA ALA A 516 5.94 -26.84 -1.08
C ALA A 516 6.24 -25.80 0.01
N ALA A 517 7.43 -25.21 0.01
CA ALA A 517 7.81 -24.13 0.92
C ALA A 517 6.96 -22.88 0.68
N TYR A 518 6.75 -22.47 -0.58
CA TYR A 518 5.86 -21.36 -0.91
C TYR A 518 4.40 -21.61 -0.50
N GLN A 519 3.90 -22.85 -0.68
CA GLN A 519 2.56 -23.23 -0.21
C GLN A 519 2.45 -23.12 1.32
N GLN A 520 3.45 -23.59 2.06
CA GLN A 520 3.48 -23.48 3.53
C GLN A 520 3.54 -22.04 4.00
N TYR A 521 4.34 -21.19 3.32
CA TYR A 521 4.43 -19.77 3.63
C TYR A 521 3.13 -19.03 3.32
N GLY A 522 2.52 -19.29 2.15
CA GLY A 522 1.22 -18.74 1.79
C GLY A 522 0.12 -19.16 2.76
N ASN A 523 0.09 -20.43 3.17
CA ASN A 523 -0.87 -20.93 4.16
C ASN A 523 -0.68 -20.25 5.52
N ALA A 524 0.56 -20.12 6.02
CA ALA A 524 0.83 -19.42 7.27
C ALA A 524 0.35 -17.96 7.25
N GLN A 525 0.57 -17.26 6.13
CA GLN A 525 0.06 -15.90 5.95
C GLN A 525 -1.47 -15.87 5.94
N LEU A 526 -2.13 -16.79 5.21
CA LEU A 526 -3.58 -16.88 5.17
C LEU A 526 -4.17 -17.25 6.54
N ASP A 527 -3.57 -18.18 7.28
CA ASP A 527 -4.01 -18.54 8.64
C ASP A 527 -4.04 -17.29 9.53
N VAL A 528 -2.95 -16.53 9.53
CA VAL A 528 -2.79 -15.35 10.41
C VAL A 528 -3.61 -14.16 9.90
N TYR A 529 -3.58 -13.86 8.59
CA TYR A 529 -4.26 -12.68 8.05
C TYR A 529 -5.78 -12.84 7.96
N ASN A 530 -6.28 -14.08 7.91
CA ASN A 530 -7.70 -14.36 8.12
C ASN A 530 -8.18 -14.02 9.54
N GLU A 531 -7.29 -13.86 10.53
CA GLU A 531 -7.66 -13.37 11.87
C GLU A 531 -7.98 -11.87 11.86
N ALA A 532 -7.40 -11.07 10.94
CA ALA A 532 -7.64 -9.64 10.85
C ALA A 532 -9.14 -9.32 10.79
N SER A 533 -9.62 -8.38 11.61
CA SER A 533 -11.06 -8.15 11.82
C SER A 533 -11.79 -7.60 10.59
N PHE A 534 -11.09 -6.87 9.71
CA PHE A 534 -11.65 -6.45 8.42
C PHE A 534 -11.30 -7.45 7.31
N GLY A 535 -10.09 -8.00 7.28
CA GLY A 535 -9.63 -8.97 6.29
C GLY A 535 -8.27 -8.64 5.69
N TRP A 536 -8.04 -9.03 4.45
CA TRP A 536 -6.74 -8.89 3.77
C TRP A 536 -6.88 -8.61 2.28
N SER A 537 -5.77 -8.11 1.66
CA SER A 537 -5.64 -7.88 0.22
C SER A 537 -4.24 -8.28 -0.28
N TYR A 538 -4.18 -9.16 -1.27
CA TYR A 538 -2.93 -9.64 -1.87
C TYR A 538 -2.33 -8.61 -2.82
N TRP A 539 -1.02 -8.36 -2.77
CA TRP A 539 -0.30 -7.52 -3.71
C TRP A 539 0.45 -8.37 -4.74
N THR A 540 0.04 -8.49 -5.99
CA THR A 540 -1.00 -7.79 -6.73
C THR A 540 -1.59 -8.74 -7.78
N ILE A 541 -2.63 -8.34 -8.52
CA ILE A 541 -3.34 -9.23 -9.45
C ILE A 541 -2.44 -9.81 -10.54
N LYS A 542 -1.58 -8.98 -11.15
CA LYS A 542 -0.63 -9.34 -12.22
C LYS A 542 0.71 -8.67 -12.00
N ASN A 543 1.80 -9.39 -12.26
CA ASN A 543 3.15 -8.88 -12.12
C ASN A 543 4.11 -9.60 -13.07
N ALA A 544 5.16 -8.92 -13.51
CA ALA A 544 6.27 -9.54 -14.26
C ALA A 544 7.02 -10.59 -13.41
N ARG A 545 6.97 -10.48 -12.08
CA ARG A 545 7.58 -11.42 -11.12
C ARG A 545 6.52 -12.41 -10.64
N LYS A 546 6.73 -13.71 -10.88
CA LYS A 546 5.75 -14.78 -10.70
C LYS A 546 5.10 -14.81 -9.33
N HIS A 547 5.88 -14.75 -8.24
CA HIS A 547 5.33 -14.87 -6.89
C HIS A 547 4.59 -13.61 -6.41
N TRP A 548 4.74 -12.48 -7.11
CA TRP A 548 3.95 -11.28 -6.92
C TRP A 548 2.64 -11.29 -7.69
N ASP A 549 2.51 -12.16 -8.69
CA ASP A 549 1.33 -12.30 -9.56
C ASP A 549 0.33 -13.27 -8.93
N PHE A 550 -0.82 -12.74 -8.49
CA PHE A 550 -1.86 -13.53 -7.84
C PHE A 550 -2.44 -14.60 -8.77
N GLU A 551 -2.76 -14.23 -10.02
CA GLU A 551 -3.34 -15.19 -10.98
C GLU A 551 -2.35 -16.33 -11.25
N TRP A 552 -1.07 -16.01 -11.43
CA TRP A 552 -0.04 -17.03 -11.62
C TRP A 552 0.08 -17.95 -10.41
N ASN A 553 0.07 -17.41 -9.17
CA ASN A 553 0.18 -18.21 -7.93
C ASN A 553 -0.99 -19.20 -7.79
N ILE A 554 -2.22 -18.76 -8.09
CA ILE A 554 -3.41 -19.62 -8.03
C ILE A 554 -3.36 -20.69 -9.12
N LEU A 555 -3.14 -20.31 -10.38
CA LEU A 555 -3.12 -21.23 -11.52
C LEU A 555 -2.02 -22.28 -11.42
N ASN A 556 -0.86 -21.91 -10.87
CA ASN A 556 0.28 -22.81 -10.69
C ASN A 556 0.34 -23.46 -9.30
N LYS A 557 -0.68 -23.24 -8.45
CA LYS A 557 -0.83 -23.85 -7.12
C LYS A 557 0.32 -23.49 -6.16
N TYR A 558 0.87 -22.31 -6.24
CA TYR A 558 1.81 -21.78 -5.25
C TYR A 558 1.07 -21.15 -4.06
N LEU A 559 -0.13 -20.63 -4.28
CA LEU A 559 -1.05 -20.18 -3.25
C LEU A 559 -2.34 -20.98 -3.33
N LEU A 560 -2.78 -21.56 -2.21
CA LEU A 560 -3.98 -22.37 -2.11
C LEU A 560 -5.03 -21.61 -1.29
N LEU A 561 -6.09 -21.19 -1.93
CA LEU A 561 -7.24 -20.61 -1.23
C LEU A 561 -8.20 -21.71 -0.83
N GLU A 562 -8.67 -21.71 0.41
CA GLU A 562 -9.77 -22.59 0.80
C GLU A 562 -11.00 -22.31 -0.06
N SER A 563 -11.57 -23.36 -0.65
CA SER A 563 -12.81 -23.23 -1.41
C SER A 563 -13.92 -22.73 -0.47
N SER A 564 -14.62 -21.69 -0.85
CA SER A 564 -15.80 -21.17 -0.14
C SER A 564 -16.98 -22.16 -0.03
N SER A 565 -16.81 -23.41 -0.50
CA SER A 565 -17.80 -24.46 -0.52
C SER A 565 -17.77 -25.42 0.68
N SER A 566 -16.88 -25.24 1.66
CA SER A 566 -16.92 -26.02 2.90
C SER A 566 -17.70 -25.28 3.99
N ASN A 567 -19.04 -25.19 3.85
CA ASN A 567 -19.93 -25.29 5.01
C ASN A 567 -19.77 -26.71 5.59
N GLN A 568 -18.58 -27.05 6.08
CA GLN A 568 -18.43 -28.18 6.98
C GLN A 568 -19.18 -27.78 8.25
N ILE A 569 -20.37 -28.35 8.42
CA ILE A 569 -21.03 -28.39 9.73
C ILE A 569 -19.94 -28.86 10.70
N PRO A 570 -19.58 -28.04 11.72
CA PRO A 570 -18.56 -28.42 12.67
C PRO A 570 -18.83 -29.84 13.15
N SER A 571 -17.80 -30.68 13.14
CA SER A 571 -17.94 -32.12 13.50
C SER A 571 -18.66 -32.29 14.83
N ASN A 572 -18.61 -31.32 15.72
CA ASN A 572 -19.35 -31.26 16.97
C ASN A 572 -20.87 -31.06 16.77
N CYS A 573 -21.33 -30.37 15.71
CA CYS A 573 -22.77 -30.26 15.41
C CYS A 573 -23.30 -31.53 14.79
N LEU A 574 -22.50 -32.23 13.96
CA LEU A 574 -22.89 -33.53 13.42
C LEU A 574 -23.00 -34.60 14.52
N LEU A 575 -22.08 -34.54 15.50
CA LEU A 575 -22.11 -35.43 16.67
C LEU A 575 -23.32 -35.14 17.57
N LEU A 576 -23.66 -33.86 17.77
CA LEU A 576 -24.85 -33.44 18.50
C LEU A 576 -26.13 -33.91 17.76
N MET A 577 -26.22 -33.75 16.46
CA MET A 577 -27.37 -34.23 15.67
C MET A 577 -27.52 -35.78 15.72
N LEU A 578 -26.39 -36.50 15.69
CA LEU A 578 -26.39 -37.95 15.84
C LEU A 578 -26.78 -38.40 17.27
N VAL A 579 -26.29 -37.73 18.30
CA VAL A 579 -26.65 -38.02 19.71
C VAL A 579 -28.13 -37.72 19.99
N PHE A 580 -28.65 -36.60 19.52
CA PHE A 580 -30.08 -36.25 19.69
C PHE A 580 -30.97 -37.16 18.82
N GLY A 581 -30.54 -37.56 17.62
CA GLY A 581 -31.23 -38.54 16.77
C GLY A 581 -31.31 -39.92 17.41
N CYS A 582 -30.22 -40.41 18.03
CA CYS A 582 -30.18 -41.66 18.76
C CYS A 582 -31.03 -41.65 20.04
N LEU A 583 -31.01 -40.56 20.79
CA LEU A 583 -31.86 -40.41 21.98
C LEU A 583 -33.36 -40.37 21.62
N TYR A 584 -33.70 -39.77 20.48
CA TYR A 584 -35.08 -39.74 19.99
C TYR A 584 -35.58 -41.12 19.54
N LEU A 585 -34.72 -41.89 18.83
CA LEU A 585 -35.06 -43.28 18.43
C LEU A 585 -35.18 -44.22 19.64
N HIS A 586 -34.39 -44.00 20.70
CA HIS A 586 -34.49 -44.82 21.93
C HIS A 586 -35.72 -44.52 22.77
N HIS A 587 -36.40 -43.39 22.56
CA HIS A 587 -37.65 -43.03 23.22
C HIS A 587 -38.92 -43.42 22.43
N ILE A 588 -38.77 -43.89 21.17
CA ILE A 588 -39.87 -44.34 20.30
C ILE A 588 -39.97 -45.85 20.25
N LEU A 589 -38.88 -46.58 20.52
CA LEU A 589 -38.85 -48.04 20.71
C LEU A 589 -39.05 -48.40 22.18
#